data_f371c5f519b65202310a772874c36731
#
_entry.id   f371c5f519b65202310a772874c36731
#
_cell.length_a   1.000
_cell.length_b   1.000
_cell.length_c   1.000
_cell.angle_alpha   90.00
_cell.angle_beta   90.00
_cell.angle_gamma   90.00
#
_symmetry.space_group_name_H-M   'P 1'
#
loop_
_entity.id
_entity.type
_entity.pdbx_description
1 polymer ?
#
loop_
_entity_poly.entity_id
_entity_poly.type
_entity_poly.pdbx_seq_one_letter_code
_entity_poly.pdbx_strand_id
1 'polypeptide(L)'
;TIRSLIRFVSPYDSKYSRDKFPRFHVHDAISDSGLDHLIRGFVVGRRFRFVHPLRGGTVHSQITILREDFGKNGMEPQDVYYSRAEYVETASGNKVSRQTVLCGSQNIVLHGKVIVQSDAIIRGDLANVRTGRYCIISKNAIIRPPFKKFSKGVAFFPLTMGDHVFVGERAVVNAAIVGSYIYIGKNAVIGRRCVLKDCCYIEDGAVIPPETVVPSFTRLAGNPAKCVEDLPECTLDLMLEFTKNYYQHFLPSRG
;
A
#
# COMPACT_ATOMS: atom_id res chain seq x y z
N THR A 1 -6.78 -25.07 5.75
CA THR A 1 -5.48 -24.49 5.99
C THR A 1 -4.98 -23.91 4.68
N ILE A 2 -4.80 -22.61 4.62
CA ILE A 2 -4.53 -21.75 3.43
C ILE A 2 -3.20 -22.12 2.73
N ARG A 3 -2.34 -22.88 3.38
CA ARG A 3 -0.98 -23.22 2.92
C ARG A 3 -0.89 -24.08 1.63
N SER A 4 -1.92 -24.83 1.29
CA SER A 4 -1.86 -25.80 0.19
C SER A 4 -2.44 -25.29 -1.15
N LEU A 5 -2.98 -24.07 -1.19
CA LEU A 5 -3.77 -23.58 -2.31
C LEU A 5 -3.14 -22.39 -3.06
N ILE A 6 -2.03 -21.85 -2.56
CA ILE A 6 -1.32 -20.74 -3.16
C ILE A 6 0.05 -21.22 -3.64
N ARG A 7 0.49 -20.81 -4.83
CA ARG A 7 1.82 -21.16 -5.34
C ARG A 7 2.89 -20.59 -4.41
N PHE A 8 3.54 -21.47 -3.63
CA PHE A 8 4.71 -21.12 -2.85
C PHE A 8 5.94 -21.16 -3.77
N VAL A 9 6.57 -20.02 -3.96
CA VAL A 9 7.92 -19.99 -4.52
C VAL A 9 8.88 -20.10 -3.34
N SER A 10 9.57 -21.24 -3.24
CA SER A 10 10.66 -21.41 -2.29
C SER A 10 11.78 -20.43 -2.65
N PRO A 11 12.33 -19.66 -1.69
CA PRO A 11 13.39 -18.69 -1.98
C PRO A 11 14.77 -19.33 -2.19
N TYR A 12 14.88 -20.65 -2.31
CA TYR A 12 16.16 -21.35 -2.41
C TYR A 12 16.29 -22.16 -3.70
N ASP A 13 16.81 -21.50 -4.73
CA ASP A 13 17.75 -22.17 -5.63
C ASP A 13 19.17 -21.85 -5.14
N SER A 14 19.80 -22.92 -4.66
CA SER A 14 21.12 -23.06 -4.09
C SER A 14 22.19 -22.09 -4.57
N LYS A 15 22.73 -21.22 -3.71
CA LYS A 15 24.17 -20.92 -3.69
C LYS A 15 24.67 -20.09 -2.48
N TYR A 16 23.86 -19.83 -1.45
CA TYR A 16 24.37 -19.13 -0.26
C TYR A 16 24.01 -19.86 1.04
N SER A 17 25.06 -20.34 1.72
CA SER A 17 25.05 -21.05 3.00
C SER A 17 24.42 -20.21 4.13
N ARG A 18 23.63 -20.90 4.98
CA ARG A 18 22.82 -20.37 6.08
C ARG A 18 23.59 -19.80 7.28
N ASP A 19 24.90 -19.91 7.35
CA ASP A 19 25.61 -19.86 8.65
C ASP A 19 26.37 -18.56 8.97
N LYS A 20 26.09 -17.44 8.29
CA LYS A 20 26.87 -16.19 8.52
C LYS A 20 26.08 -14.92 8.76
N PHE A 21 24.86 -14.98 9.26
CA PHE A 21 24.16 -13.73 9.60
C PHE A 21 23.86 -13.65 11.11
N PRO A 22 24.45 -12.68 11.85
CA PRO A 22 24.10 -12.45 13.24
C PRO A 22 22.63 -12.00 13.35
N ARG A 23 21.91 -12.58 14.31
CA ARG A 23 20.58 -12.11 14.74
C ARG A 23 20.75 -10.75 15.41
N PHE A 24 20.34 -9.69 14.73
CA PHE A 24 20.23 -8.39 15.36
C PHE A 24 18.92 -8.31 16.14
N HIS A 25 19.02 -8.03 17.44
CA HIS A 25 17.88 -7.64 18.25
C HIS A 25 17.40 -6.25 17.80
N VAL A 26 16.07 -6.10 17.72
CA VAL A 26 15.38 -4.88 17.23
C VAL A 26 15.66 -3.65 18.11
N HIS A 27 16.25 -3.81 19.29
CA HIS A 27 16.52 -2.71 20.24
C HIS A 27 17.66 -1.78 19.85
N ASP A 28 18.63 -2.23 19.06
CA ASP A 28 19.85 -1.42 18.81
C ASP A 28 19.79 -0.58 17.53
N ALA A 29 18.72 -0.67 16.75
CA ALA A 29 18.60 0.05 15.47
C ALA A 29 17.77 1.36 15.56
N ILE A 30 17.27 1.73 16.75
CA ILE A 30 16.32 2.85 16.93
C ILE A 30 16.97 4.09 17.57
N SER A 31 18.27 4.12 17.75
CA SER A 31 18.95 5.25 18.40
C SER A 31 19.37 6.39 17.46
N ASP A 32 18.85 6.46 16.24
CA ASP A 32 19.05 7.63 15.38
C ASP A 32 17.85 8.59 15.51
N SER A 33 18.09 9.72 16.14
CA SER A 33 17.21 10.72 16.72
C SER A 33 16.14 11.38 15.82
N GLY A 34 15.87 10.84 14.66
CA GLY A 34 14.90 11.38 13.70
C GLY A 34 13.56 10.63 13.64
N LEU A 35 13.54 9.33 13.96
CA LEU A 35 12.32 8.52 13.82
C LEU A 35 11.41 8.56 15.05
N ASP A 36 11.97 8.77 16.23
CA ASP A 36 11.20 8.81 17.50
C ASP A 36 10.21 9.98 17.57
N HIS A 37 10.51 11.11 16.95
CA HIS A 37 9.58 12.24 16.86
C HIS A 37 8.40 11.99 15.90
N LEU A 38 8.58 11.16 14.90
CA LEU A 38 7.52 10.81 13.93
C LEU A 38 6.53 9.78 14.49
N ILE A 39 7.00 8.86 15.33
CA ILE A 39 6.15 7.80 15.91
C ILE A 39 5.34 8.31 17.11
N ARG A 40 5.88 9.22 17.92
CA ARG A 40 5.17 9.80 19.07
C ARG A 40 4.10 10.82 18.70
N GLY A 41 4.13 11.40 17.52
CA GLY A 41 3.08 12.28 17.00
C GLY A 41 1.76 11.58 16.67
N PHE A 42 1.77 10.24 16.60
CA PHE A 42 0.60 9.45 16.20
C PHE A 42 -0.39 9.15 17.33
N VAL A 43 -0.08 9.46 18.59
CA VAL A 43 -0.88 9.03 19.75
C VAL A 43 -1.64 10.16 20.44
N VAL A 44 -1.41 11.43 20.11
CA VAL A 44 -2.09 12.54 20.81
C VAL A 44 -2.86 13.40 19.83
N GLY A 45 -4.17 13.22 19.83
CA GLY A 45 -5.13 14.05 19.11
C GLY A 45 -5.03 15.52 19.52
N ARG A 46 -4.41 16.32 18.68
CA ARG A 46 -4.60 17.79 18.68
C ARG A 46 -4.83 18.26 17.25
N ARG A 47 -6.01 18.84 17.04
CA ARG A 47 -6.38 19.58 15.83
C ARG A 47 -5.41 20.76 15.66
N PHE A 48 -4.50 20.68 14.71
CA PHE A 48 -3.80 21.86 14.19
C PHE A 48 -4.60 22.42 13.02
N ARG A 49 -5.23 23.55 13.23
CA ARG A 49 -5.78 24.38 12.15
C ARG A 49 -4.61 25.10 11.48
N PHE A 50 -4.16 24.61 10.34
CA PHE A 50 -3.36 25.42 9.42
C PHE A 50 -4.31 26.10 8.44
N VAL A 51 -4.47 27.41 8.63
CA VAL A 51 -5.12 28.27 7.65
C VAL A 51 -4.04 28.71 6.67
N HIS A 52 -3.94 28.02 5.53
CA HIS A 52 -3.23 28.57 4.38
C HIS A 52 -4.25 29.16 3.40
N PRO A 53 -3.97 30.35 2.81
CA PRO A 53 -4.88 30.96 1.86
C PRO A 53 -4.95 30.13 0.59
N LEU A 54 -6.14 29.62 0.30
CA LEU A 54 -6.47 28.86 -0.90
C LEU A 54 -6.24 29.71 -2.16
N ARG A 55 -5.37 29.26 -3.06
CA ARG A 55 -5.37 29.73 -4.45
C ARG A 55 -6.62 29.17 -5.15
N GLY A 56 -7.56 30.02 -5.41
CA GLY A 56 -8.54 30.11 -6.45
C GLY A 56 -9.15 28.82 -7.01
N GLY A 57 -9.93 28.09 -6.21
CA GLY A 57 -10.90 27.09 -6.67
C GLY A 57 -11.89 26.82 -5.55
N THR A 58 -13.19 26.78 -5.85
CA THR A 58 -14.20 26.44 -4.84
C THR A 58 -14.04 24.96 -4.44
N VAL A 59 -14.21 24.65 -3.16
CA VAL A 59 -14.18 23.26 -2.63
C VAL A 59 -15.04 22.32 -3.49
N HIS A 60 -16.13 22.85 -4.06
CA HIS A 60 -17.03 22.10 -4.94
C HIS A 60 -16.35 21.67 -6.26
N SER A 61 -15.49 22.50 -6.85
CA SER A 61 -14.76 22.14 -8.08
C SER A 61 -13.67 21.09 -7.82
N GLN A 62 -13.01 21.14 -6.67
CA GLN A 62 -12.01 20.15 -6.28
C GLN A 62 -12.65 18.79 -5.99
N ILE A 63 -13.81 18.76 -5.34
CA ILE A 63 -14.59 17.53 -5.13
C ILE A 63 -15.03 16.93 -6.47
N THR A 64 -15.45 17.75 -7.40
CA THR A 64 -15.89 17.30 -8.73
C THR A 64 -14.72 16.70 -9.52
N ILE A 65 -13.55 17.35 -9.53
CA ILE A 65 -12.34 16.84 -10.19
C ILE A 65 -11.92 15.50 -9.58
N LEU A 66 -11.87 15.41 -8.25
CA LEU A 66 -11.53 14.16 -7.58
C LEU A 66 -12.56 13.07 -7.89
N ARG A 67 -13.87 13.38 -7.89
CA ARG A 67 -14.91 12.43 -8.29
C ARG A 67 -14.76 11.98 -9.73
N GLU A 68 -14.40 12.88 -10.65
CA GLU A 68 -14.15 12.54 -12.05
C GLU A 68 -12.90 11.67 -12.21
N ASP A 69 -11.82 11.97 -11.48
CA ASP A 69 -10.60 11.16 -11.51
C ASP A 69 -10.81 9.77 -10.91
N PHE A 70 -11.53 9.70 -9.81
CA PHE A 70 -11.97 8.43 -9.23
C PHE A 70 -13.00 7.73 -10.13
N GLY A 71 -13.91 8.47 -10.78
CA GLY A 71 -14.90 7.93 -11.73
C GLY A 71 -14.26 7.33 -12.98
N LYS A 72 -13.25 7.99 -13.55
CA LYS A 72 -12.44 7.45 -14.67
C LYS A 72 -11.69 6.16 -14.27
N ASN A 73 -11.40 5.99 -12.99
CA ASN A 73 -10.71 4.82 -12.44
C ASN A 73 -11.65 3.77 -11.80
N GLY A 74 -12.96 3.85 -12.02
CA GLY A 74 -13.92 2.83 -11.58
C GLY A 74 -14.60 3.13 -10.25
N MET A 75 -14.81 4.40 -9.92
CA MET A 75 -15.56 4.80 -8.73
C MET A 75 -17.09 4.61 -8.87
N GLU A 76 -17.59 4.50 -10.10
CA GLU A 76 -18.94 3.97 -10.29
C GLU A 76 -18.93 2.49 -9.90
N PRO A 77 -19.85 2.05 -9.03
CA PRO A 77 -19.90 0.69 -8.55
C PRO A 77 -20.28 -0.25 -9.69
N GLN A 78 -19.28 -0.71 -10.44
CA GLN A 78 -19.45 -1.76 -11.42
C GLN A 78 -19.14 -3.10 -10.75
N ASP A 79 -20.06 -4.05 -10.92
CA ASP A 79 -19.83 -5.39 -10.43
C ASP A 79 -18.65 -6.03 -11.15
N VAL A 80 -17.62 -6.37 -10.40
CA VAL A 80 -16.47 -7.12 -10.86
C VAL A 80 -16.65 -8.57 -10.45
N TYR A 81 -16.93 -9.43 -11.40
CA TYR A 81 -17.15 -10.86 -11.13
C TYR A 81 -15.84 -11.63 -11.18
N TYR A 82 -15.62 -12.50 -10.18
CA TYR A 82 -14.48 -13.41 -10.14
C TYR A 82 -14.94 -14.86 -10.01
N SER A 83 -14.17 -15.80 -10.56
CA SER A 83 -14.42 -17.23 -10.41
C SER A 83 -14.07 -17.67 -8.99
N ARG A 84 -15.00 -18.38 -8.31
CA ARG A 84 -14.73 -18.99 -6.99
C ARG A 84 -13.56 -19.99 -7.03
N ALA A 85 -13.30 -20.59 -8.18
CA ALA A 85 -12.16 -21.48 -8.35
C ALA A 85 -10.83 -20.74 -8.34
N GLU A 86 -10.82 -19.47 -8.73
CA GLU A 86 -9.60 -18.64 -8.83
C GLU A 86 -9.26 -17.87 -7.56
N TYR A 87 -10.20 -17.70 -6.65
CA TYR A 87 -10.01 -16.94 -5.41
C TYR A 87 -10.21 -17.80 -4.18
N VAL A 88 -9.45 -17.47 -3.13
CA VAL A 88 -9.63 -18.01 -1.78
C VAL A 88 -10.20 -16.90 -0.91
N GLU A 89 -11.32 -17.16 -0.28
CA GLU A 89 -11.90 -16.27 0.72
C GLU A 89 -11.54 -16.77 2.12
N THR A 90 -11.02 -15.89 2.96
CA THR A 90 -10.64 -16.21 4.35
C THR A 90 -11.77 -15.89 5.31
N ALA A 91 -11.73 -16.42 6.53
CA ALA A 91 -12.70 -16.11 7.57
C ALA A 91 -12.78 -14.60 7.92
N SER A 92 -11.71 -13.85 7.71
CA SER A 92 -11.68 -12.38 7.86
C SER A 92 -12.20 -11.62 6.63
N GLY A 93 -12.71 -12.33 5.63
CA GLY A 93 -13.25 -11.75 4.39
C GLY A 93 -12.17 -11.29 3.40
N ASN A 94 -10.93 -11.76 3.52
CA ASN A 94 -9.93 -11.45 2.49
C ASN A 94 -10.19 -12.30 1.24
N LYS A 95 -10.14 -11.69 0.06
CA LYS A 95 -10.30 -12.34 -1.23
C LYS A 95 -8.95 -12.34 -1.94
N VAL A 96 -8.28 -13.50 -1.97
CA VAL A 96 -6.91 -13.63 -2.50
C VAL A 96 -6.92 -14.54 -3.72
N SER A 97 -6.40 -14.06 -4.84
CA SER A 97 -6.27 -14.88 -6.04
C SER A 97 -5.28 -16.03 -5.81
N ARG A 98 -5.59 -17.22 -6.35
CA ARG A 98 -4.68 -18.37 -6.34
C ARG A 98 -3.43 -18.18 -7.20
N GLN A 99 -3.48 -17.23 -8.13
CA GLN A 99 -2.35 -16.84 -8.99
C GLN A 99 -1.42 -15.84 -8.29
N THR A 100 -1.79 -15.32 -7.11
CA THR A 100 -0.94 -14.42 -6.33
C THR A 100 0.30 -15.14 -5.81
N VAL A 101 1.45 -14.49 -5.90
CA VAL A 101 2.71 -14.99 -5.38
C VAL A 101 2.97 -14.42 -3.98
N LEU A 102 2.74 -15.24 -2.95
CA LEU A 102 3.02 -14.89 -1.56
C LEU A 102 4.32 -15.55 -1.11
N CYS A 103 5.43 -14.81 -1.18
CA CYS A 103 6.72 -15.27 -0.67
C CYS A 103 6.77 -15.10 0.84
N GLY A 104 7.08 -16.17 1.61
CA GLY A 104 7.16 -16.08 3.07
C GLY A 104 5.83 -15.71 3.73
N SER A 105 4.77 -16.44 3.41
CA SER A 105 3.40 -16.16 3.87
C SER A 105 3.23 -16.05 5.39
N GLN A 106 4.12 -16.67 6.17
CA GLN A 106 4.15 -16.57 7.64
C GLN A 106 4.43 -15.14 8.14
N ASN A 107 5.03 -14.30 7.31
CA ASN A 107 5.37 -12.90 7.60
C ASN A 107 4.39 -11.90 6.96
N ILE A 108 3.33 -12.39 6.30
CA ILE A 108 2.33 -11.55 5.65
C ILE A 108 1.06 -11.57 6.47
N VAL A 109 0.61 -10.40 6.91
CA VAL A 109 -0.62 -10.21 7.69
C VAL A 109 -1.58 -9.32 6.93
N LEU A 110 -2.77 -9.85 6.60
CA LEU A 110 -3.89 -9.14 6.00
C LEU A 110 -5.00 -8.99 7.06
N HIS A 111 -5.32 -7.75 7.47
CA HIS A 111 -6.21 -7.54 8.63
C HIS A 111 -7.70 -7.76 8.37
N GLY A 112 -8.13 -7.82 7.13
CA GLY A 112 -9.50 -8.20 6.77
C GLY A 112 -10.09 -7.37 5.64
N LYS A 113 -10.98 -8.00 4.87
CA LYS A 113 -11.63 -7.42 3.69
C LYS A 113 -10.62 -6.88 2.67
N VAL A 114 -9.45 -7.50 2.59
CA VAL A 114 -8.40 -7.18 1.63
C VAL A 114 -8.65 -7.98 0.34
N ILE A 115 -8.52 -7.32 -0.81
CA ILE A 115 -8.54 -7.98 -2.11
C ILE A 115 -7.12 -8.02 -2.65
N VAL A 116 -6.65 -9.22 -3.03
CA VAL A 116 -5.37 -9.39 -3.74
C VAL A 116 -5.67 -10.06 -5.06
N GLN A 117 -5.48 -9.33 -6.15
CA GLN A 117 -5.81 -9.79 -7.49
C GLN A 117 -4.70 -10.67 -8.09
N SER A 118 -4.97 -11.24 -9.27
CA SER A 118 -4.07 -12.18 -9.94
C SER A 118 -2.69 -11.59 -10.20
N ASP A 119 -1.69 -12.46 -10.15
CA ASP A 119 -0.29 -12.14 -10.44
C ASP A 119 0.34 -11.04 -9.56
N ALA A 120 -0.34 -10.63 -8.50
CA ALA A 120 0.25 -9.75 -7.51
C ALA A 120 1.34 -10.49 -6.72
N ILE A 121 2.42 -9.78 -6.36
CA ILE A 121 3.57 -10.36 -5.66
C ILE A 121 3.73 -9.66 -4.31
N ILE A 122 3.71 -10.43 -3.21
CA ILE A 122 3.98 -9.90 -1.86
C ILE A 122 5.20 -10.63 -1.28
N ARG A 123 6.26 -9.88 -0.99
CA ARG A 123 7.56 -10.40 -0.56
C ARG A 123 7.74 -10.37 0.96
N GLY A 124 6.99 -11.20 1.69
CA GLY A 124 7.16 -11.40 3.13
C GLY A 124 8.40 -12.23 3.52
N ASP A 125 9.08 -12.81 2.55
CA ASP A 125 10.36 -13.52 2.76
C ASP A 125 11.52 -12.56 3.07
N LEU A 126 11.42 -11.31 2.66
CA LEU A 126 12.43 -10.29 2.91
C LEU A 126 12.27 -9.67 4.30
N ALA A 127 11.06 -9.28 4.67
CA ALA A 127 10.68 -8.78 5.99
C ALA A 127 9.15 -8.82 6.13
N ASN A 128 8.64 -8.53 7.33
CA ASN A 128 7.20 -8.54 7.61
C ASN A 128 6.46 -7.53 6.72
N VAL A 129 5.31 -7.96 6.18
CA VAL A 129 4.37 -7.12 5.45
C VAL A 129 3.04 -7.14 6.17
N ARG A 130 2.53 -5.98 6.56
CA ARG A 130 1.23 -5.84 7.22
C ARG A 130 0.37 -4.88 6.42
N THR A 131 -0.86 -5.30 6.11
CA THR A 131 -1.86 -4.44 5.47
C THR A 131 -3.05 -4.25 6.40
N GLY A 132 -3.60 -3.05 6.40
CA GLY A 132 -4.84 -2.74 7.09
C GLY A 132 -6.07 -3.36 6.43
N ARG A 133 -7.25 -2.83 6.77
CA ARG A 133 -8.54 -3.29 6.27
C ARG A 133 -8.91 -2.61 4.96
N TYR A 134 -9.72 -3.30 4.15
CA TYR A 134 -10.24 -2.77 2.87
C TYR A 134 -9.13 -2.31 1.92
N CYS A 135 -7.96 -2.93 1.99
CA CYS A 135 -6.90 -2.68 1.02
C CYS A 135 -7.15 -3.48 -0.26
N ILE A 136 -6.93 -2.84 -1.40
CA ILE A 136 -7.02 -3.47 -2.72
C ILE A 136 -5.62 -3.49 -3.32
N ILE A 137 -5.11 -4.68 -3.62
CA ILE A 137 -3.84 -4.88 -4.33
C ILE A 137 -4.19 -5.43 -5.70
N SER A 138 -4.07 -4.59 -6.72
CA SER A 138 -4.52 -4.91 -8.08
C SER A 138 -3.56 -5.87 -8.80
N LYS A 139 -3.94 -6.28 -10.00
CA LYS A 139 -3.20 -7.24 -10.83
C LYS A 139 -1.76 -6.80 -11.05
N ASN A 140 -0.84 -7.77 -10.99
CA ASN A 140 0.59 -7.57 -11.22
C ASN A 140 1.24 -6.51 -10.29
N ALA A 141 0.60 -6.07 -9.22
CA ALA A 141 1.20 -5.15 -8.27
C ALA A 141 2.27 -5.86 -7.42
N ILE A 142 3.33 -5.16 -7.07
CA ILE A 142 4.46 -5.72 -6.32
C ILE A 142 4.59 -4.97 -4.99
N ILE A 143 4.40 -5.70 -3.88
CA ILE A 143 4.63 -5.20 -2.53
C ILE A 143 5.93 -5.79 -2.00
N ARG A 144 6.93 -4.94 -1.82
CA ARG A 144 8.26 -5.35 -1.43
C ARG A 144 8.77 -4.54 -0.25
N PRO A 145 9.13 -5.18 0.88
CA PRO A 145 9.81 -4.54 2.00
C PRO A 145 11.07 -3.79 1.57
N PRO A 146 11.29 -2.57 2.09
CA PRO A 146 12.43 -1.76 1.73
C PRO A 146 13.72 -2.30 2.37
N PHE A 147 14.85 -1.93 1.79
CA PHE A 147 16.15 -2.30 2.32
C PHE A 147 17.09 -1.09 2.48
N LYS A 148 18.05 -1.24 3.37
CA LYS A 148 19.20 -0.33 3.50
C LYS A 148 20.49 -1.13 3.37
N LYS A 149 21.43 -0.59 2.61
CA LYS A 149 22.78 -1.15 2.50
C LYS A 149 23.66 -0.52 3.58
N PHE A 150 24.28 -1.36 4.38
CA PHE A 150 25.27 -0.99 5.38
C PHE A 150 26.64 -1.50 4.94
N SER A 151 27.71 -1.05 5.61
CA SER A 151 29.07 -1.55 5.37
C SER A 151 29.22 -3.07 5.59
N LYS A 152 28.42 -3.64 6.49
CA LYS A 152 28.42 -5.08 6.83
C LYS A 152 27.36 -5.91 6.08
N GLY A 153 26.60 -5.33 5.14
CA GLY A 153 25.58 -6.08 4.39
C GLY A 153 24.30 -5.29 4.10
N VAL A 154 23.25 -6.01 3.74
CA VAL A 154 21.93 -5.46 3.44
C VAL A 154 20.94 -5.89 4.51
N ALA A 155 20.21 -4.94 5.09
CA ALA A 155 19.09 -5.21 5.99
C ALA A 155 17.76 -4.80 5.35
N PHE A 156 16.74 -5.64 5.50
CA PHE A 156 15.37 -5.36 5.08
C PHE A 156 14.55 -4.90 6.27
N PHE A 157 13.64 -3.96 6.04
CA PHE A 157 12.77 -3.38 7.06
C PHE A 157 11.32 -3.76 6.80
N PRO A 158 10.49 -3.90 7.84
CA PRO A 158 9.07 -4.18 7.67
C PRO A 158 8.38 -3.12 6.82
N LEU A 159 7.36 -3.54 6.06
CA LEU A 159 6.45 -2.66 5.35
C LEU A 159 5.10 -2.70 6.05
N THR A 160 4.62 -1.54 6.45
CA THR A 160 3.29 -1.38 7.05
C THR A 160 2.42 -0.53 6.15
N MET A 161 1.22 -1.01 5.87
CA MET A 161 0.19 -0.34 5.09
C MET A 161 -1.05 -0.17 5.97
N GLY A 162 -1.61 1.03 6.00
CA GLY A 162 -2.81 1.37 6.75
C GLY A 162 -4.09 0.84 6.11
N ASP A 163 -5.23 1.36 6.56
CA ASP A 163 -6.55 0.97 6.08
C ASP A 163 -6.94 1.73 4.80
N HIS A 164 -7.83 1.15 3.99
CA HIS A 164 -8.39 1.80 2.81
C HIS A 164 -7.34 2.27 1.80
N VAL A 165 -6.36 1.43 1.51
CA VAL A 165 -5.30 1.71 0.53
C VAL A 165 -5.61 0.98 -0.78
N PHE A 166 -5.61 1.72 -1.87
CA PHE A 166 -5.71 1.17 -3.22
C PHE A 166 -4.34 1.17 -3.90
N VAL A 167 -3.91 0.00 -4.36
CA VAL A 167 -2.68 -0.16 -5.14
C VAL A 167 -3.05 -0.59 -6.54
N GLY A 168 -2.80 0.29 -7.50
CA GLY A 168 -3.13 0.11 -8.91
C GLY A 168 -2.35 -1.01 -9.59
N GLU A 169 -2.80 -1.37 -10.79
CA GLU A 169 -2.18 -2.43 -11.58
C GLU A 169 -0.73 -2.12 -11.90
N ARG A 170 0.14 -3.13 -11.78
CA ARG A 170 1.58 -3.03 -12.02
C ARG A 170 2.30 -1.98 -11.18
N ALA A 171 1.68 -1.46 -10.13
CA ALA A 171 2.35 -0.56 -9.22
C ALA A 171 3.40 -1.32 -8.37
N VAL A 172 4.50 -0.65 -8.05
CA VAL A 172 5.59 -1.19 -7.25
C VAL A 172 5.72 -0.40 -5.96
N VAL A 173 5.52 -1.05 -4.81
CA VAL A 173 5.56 -0.41 -3.49
C VAL A 173 6.75 -0.94 -2.71
N ASN A 174 7.79 -0.10 -2.55
CA ASN A 174 8.96 -0.35 -1.70
C ASN A 174 8.99 0.56 -0.46
N ALA A 175 7.87 1.14 -0.07
CA ALA A 175 7.77 2.05 1.07
C ALA A 175 8.06 1.34 2.39
N ALA A 176 8.51 2.09 3.38
CA ALA A 176 8.57 1.62 4.76
C ALA A 176 7.18 1.73 5.42
N ILE A 177 6.52 2.84 5.20
CA ILE A 177 5.19 3.13 5.75
C ILE A 177 4.30 3.65 4.63
N VAL A 178 3.13 3.06 4.48
CA VAL A 178 2.01 3.55 3.69
C VAL A 178 0.89 3.83 4.68
N GLY A 179 0.47 5.06 4.82
CA GLY A 179 -0.62 5.47 5.70
C GLY A 179 -1.98 4.91 5.27
N SER A 180 -3.04 5.50 5.75
CA SER A 180 -4.41 5.12 5.42
C SER A 180 -5.03 6.05 4.37
N TYR A 181 -6.07 5.57 3.68
CA TYR A 181 -6.83 6.35 2.70
C TYR A 181 -5.95 6.85 1.53
N ILE A 182 -5.11 5.97 1.01
CA ILE A 182 -4.15 6.29 -0.04
C ILE A 182 -4.55 5.63 -1.35
N TYR A 183 -4.51 6.41 -2.43
CA TYR A 183 -4.62 5.91 -3.80
C TYR A 183 -3.23 5.88 -4.44
N ILE A 184 -2.81 4.71 -4.90
CA ILE A 184 -1.58 4.52 -5.69
C ILE A 184 -2.00 4.10 -7.08
N GLY A 185 -1.72 4.93 -8.07
CA GLY A 185 -2.12 4.73 -9.46
C GLY A 185 -1.46 3.56 -10.16
N LYS A 186 -1.94 3.26 -11.36
CA LYS A 186 -1.39 2.20 -12.22
C LYS A 186 0.04 2.53 -12.64
N ASN A 187 0.90 1.51 -12.69
CA ASN A 187 2.32 1.66 -13.03
C ASN A 187 3.11 2.63 -12.14
N ALA A 188 2.55 3.09 -11.02
CA ALA A 188 3.28 3.96 -10.11
C ALA A 188 4.40 3.20 -9.39
N VAL A 189 5.51 3.88 -9.14
CA VAL A 189 6.66 3.30 -8.45
C VAL A 189 6.95 4.10 -7.18
N ILE A 190 6.76 3.48 -6.03
CA ILE A 190 7.12 4.06 -4.74
C ILE A 190 8.52 3.59 -4.39
N GLY A 191 9.43 4.54 -4.30
CA GLY A 191 10.84 4.29 -4.00
C GLY A 191 11.06 3.65 -2.63
N ARG A 192 12.24 3.07 -2.45
CA ARG A 192 12.59 2.41 -1.19
C ARG A 192 12.59 3.38 0.00
N ARG A 193 12.06 2.90 1.14
CA ARG A 193 12.01 3.63 2.41
C ARG A 193 11.23 4.95 2.35
N CYS A 194 10.33 5.09 1.37
CA CYS A 194 9.39 6.20 1.38
C CYS A 194 8.41 6.04 2.54
N VAL A 195 7.94 7.19 3.02
CA VAL A 195 6.86 7.29 4.01
C VAL A 195 5.74 8.08 3.35
N LEU A 196 4.62 7.42 3.09
CA LEU A 196 3.39 8.07 2.61
C LEU A 196 2.50 8.30 3.81
N LYS A 197 2.17 9.56 4.10
CA LYS A 197 1.19 9.90 5.14
C LYS A 197 -0.23 9.70 4.63
N ASP A 198 -1.22 9.87 5.50
CA ASP A 198 -2.62 9.58 5.18
C ASP A 198 -3.18 10.50 4.08
N CYS A 199 -4.19 10.01 3.37
CA CYS A 199 -4.92 10.77 2.36
C CYS A 199 -4.04 11.31 1.21
N CYS A 200 -3.10 10.49 0.71
CA CYS A 200 -2.29 10.84 -0.44
C CYS A 200 -2.87 10.22 -1.73
N TYR A 201 -2.76 10.95 -2.82
CA TYR A 201 -3.11 10.48 -4.16
C TYR A 201 -1.87 10.47 -5.04
N ILE A 202 -1.46 9.28 -5.48
CA ILE A 202 -0.33 9.10 -6.39
C ILE A 202 -0.89 8.78 -7.76
N GLU A 203 -0.59 9.62 -8.73
CA GLU A 203 -1.09 9.45 -10.11
C GLU A 203 -0.50 8.22 -10.81
N ASP A 204 -1.16 7.83 -11.89
CA ASP A 204 -0.69 6.75 -12.75
C ASP A 204 0.70 7.06 -13.32
N GLY A 205 1.58 6.07 -13.28
CA GLY A 205 2.95 6.21 -13.77
C GLY A 205 3.86 7.13 -12.94
N ALA A 206 3.40 7.68 -11.82
CA ALA A 206 4.22 8.53 -10.98
C ALA A 206 5.35 7.73 -10.31
N VAL A 207 6.54 8.32 -10.25
CA VAL A 207 7.73 7.69 -9.64
C VAL A 207 8.20 8.52 -8.45
N ILE A 208 7.94 8.03 -7.24
CA ILE A 208 8.39 8.67 -6.01
C ILE A 208 9.84 8.27 -5.73
N PRO A 209 10.77 9.23 -5.62
CA PRO A 209 12.17 8.95 -5.32
C PRO A 209 12.34 8.23 -3.98
N PRO A 210 13.43 7.44 -3.81
CA PRO A 210 13.71 6.81 -2.52
C PRO A 210 13.81 7.80 -1.37
N GLU A 211 13.42 7.35 -0.16
CA GLU A 211 13.56 8.10 1.10
C GLU A 211 12.72 9.39 1.16
N THR A 212 11.74 9.51 0.27
CA THR A 212 10.82 10.65 0.23
C THR A 212 9.74 10.48 1.30
N VAL A 213 9.47 11.57 2.03
CA VAL A 213 8.31 11.68 2.93
C VAL A 213 7.24 12.48 2.21
N VAL A 214 6.11 11.83 1.94
CA VAL A 214 4.94 12.46 1.30
C VAL A 214 4.01 12.98 2.38
N PRO A 215 3.71 14.29 2.43
CA PRO A 215 2.79 14.86 3.39
C PRO A 215 1.36 14.33 3.18
N SER A 216 0.53 14.41 4.24
CA SER A 216 -0.89 14.09 4.12
C SER A 216 -1.61 15.09 3.20
N PHE A 217 -2.69 14.62 2.57
CA PHE A 217 -3.54 15.43 1.70
C PHE A 217 -2.78 16.03 0.51
N THR A 218 -1.89 15.26 -0.11
CA THR A 218 -1.16 15.70 -1.30
C THR A 218 -1.39 14.79 -2.48
N ARG A 219 -1.50 15.41 -3.68
CA ARG A 219 -1.52 14.74 -4.96
C ARG A 219 -0.13 14.84 -5.61
N LEU A 220 0.42 13.70 -6.01
CA LEU A 220 1.73 13.62 -6.63
C LEU A 220 1.62 13.05 -8.04
N ALA A 221 2.36 13.66 -8.97
CA ALA A 221 2.41 13.23 -10.37
C ALA A 221 3.81 13.36 -10.95
N GLY A 222 4.07 12.61 -12.00
CA GLY A 222 5.28 12.70 -12.83
C GLY A 222 6.42 11.78 -12.43
N ASN A 223 7.50 11.86 -13.17
CA ASN A 223 8.74 11.10 -12.95
C ASN A 223 9.96 12.03 -13.10
N PRO A 224 10.63 12.44 -12.01
CA PRO A 224 10.29 12.16 -10.60
C PRO A 224 8.99 12.84 -10.15
N ALA A 225 8.25 12.19 -9.25
CA ALA A 225 6.99 12.70 -8.77
C ALA A 225 7.17 13.99 -7.96
N LYS A 226 6.30 14.96 -8.22
CA LYS A 226 6.22 16.24 -7.51
C LYS A 226 4.80 16.44 -6.98
N CYS A 227 4.67 17.21 -5.91
CA CYS A 227 3.36 17.67 -5.44
C CYS A 227 2.76 18.60 -6.50
N VAL A 228 1.56 18.24 -6.95
CA VAL A 228 0.81 19.00 -7.98
C VAL A 228 -0.29 19.82 -7.31
N GLU A 229 -0.91 19.26 -6.26
CA GLU A 229 -2.10 19.82 -5.64
C GLU A 229 -2.22 19.37 -4.18
N ASP A 230 -2.82 20.20 -3.34
CA ASP A 230 -3.26 19.83 -2.01
C ASP A 230 -4.69 19.29 -2.09
N LEU A 231 -4.94 18.15 -1.45
CA LEU A 231 -6.22 17.46 -1.47
C LEU A 231 -7.14 17.99 -0.35
N PRO A 232 -8.46 18.08 -0.60
CA PRO A 232 -9.43 18.48 0.41
C PRO A 232 -9.61 17.40 1.49
N GLU A 233 -10.11 17.79 2.67
CA GLU A 233 -10.37 16.88 3.81
C GLU A 233 -11.34 15.75 3.46
N CYS A 234 -12.29 15.99 2.54
CA CYS A 234 -13.23 14.96 2.06
C CYS A 234 -12.58 13.80 1.31
N THR A 235 -11.29 13.88 0.97
CA THR A 235 -10.53 12.76 0.37
C THR A 235 -10.60 11.50 1.22
N LEU A 236 -10.62 11.65 2.54
CA LEU A 236 -10.80 10.53 3.47
C LEU A 236 -12.11 9.79 3.20
N ASP A 237 -13.23 10.53 3.15
CA ASP A 237 -14.56 9.96 2.95
C ASP A 237 -14.69 9.32 1.56
N LEU A 238 -14.10 9.95 0.54
CA LEU A 238 -14.08 9.43 -0.82
C LEU A 238 -13.31 8.09 -0.90
N MET A 239 -12.14 8.00 -0.28
CA MET A 239 -11.35 6.76 -0.26
C MET A 239 -12.03 5.66 0.54
N LEU A 240 -12.67 6.01 1.65
CA LEU A 240 -13.44 5.08 2.47
C LEU A 240 -14.62 4.51 1.68
N GLU A 241 -15.39 5.36 0.99
CA GLU A 241 -16.49 4.94 0.15
C GLU A 241 -16.01 4.09 -1.04
N PHE A 242 -14.99 4.56 -1.74
CA PHE A 242 -14.40 3.87 -2.89
C PHE A 242 -13.99 2.44 -2.55
N THR A 243 -13.16 2.25 -1.52
CA THR A 243 -12.64 0.93 -1.18
C THR A 243 -13.70 -0.02 -0.62
N LYS A 244 -14.70 0.51 0.11
CA LYS A 244 -15.86 -0.28 0.56
C LYS A 244 -16.72 -0.72 -0.61
N ASN A 245 -17.05 0.19 -1.51
CA ASN A 245 -17.83 -0.11 -2.71
C ASN A 245 -17.10 -1.12 -3.59
N TYR A 246 -15.80 -0.92 -3.81
CA TYR A 246 -15.00 -1.87 -4.57
C TYR A 246 -15.06 -3.29 -3.96
N TYR A 247 -14.94 -3.41 -2.64
CA TYR A 247 -15.05 -4.70 -1.96
C TYR A 247 -16.44 -5.32 -2.09
N GLN A 248 -17.51 -4.52 -1.97
CA GLN A 248 -18.90 -4.98 -2.06
C GLN A 248 -19.25 -5.45 -3.47
N HIS A 249 -18.77 -4.76 -4.50
CA HIS A 249 -19.03 -5.08 -5.91
C HIS A 249 -18.01 -6.08 -6.50
N PHE A 250 -17.03 -6.54 -5.72
CA PHE A 250 -16.14 -7.63 -6.09
C PHE A 250 -16.78 -8.96 -5.70
N LEU A 251 -17.60 -9.51 -6.62
CA LEU A 251 -18.54 -10.61 -6.37
C LEU A 251 -18.09 -11.92 -7.02
N PRO A 252 -18.37 -13.06 -6.38
CA PRO A 252 -18.18 -14.34 -7.07
C PRO A 252 -19.19 -14.48 -8.21
N SER A 253 -18.71 -14.94 -9.37
CA SER A 253 -19.58 -15.29 -10.50
C SER A 253 -20.63 -16.33 -10.06
N ARG A 254 -21.86 -16.12 -10.47
CA ARG A 254 -22.90 -17.14 -10.34
C ARG A 254 -22.54 -18.23 -11.34
N GLY A 255 -22.04 -19.36 -10.84
CA GLY A 255 -21.79 -20.56 -11.64
C GLY A 255 -23.09 -21.16 -12.11
#